data_de7790dff283f632e2946ed5590ba578
#
_entry.id   de7790dff283f632e2946ed5590ba578
#
_cell.length_a   1.000
_cell.length_b   1.000
_cell.length_c   1.000
_cell.angle_alpha   90.00
_cell.angle_beta   90.00
_cell.angle_gamma   90.00
#
_symmetry.space_group_name_H-M   'P 1'
#
loop_
_entity.id
_entity.type
_entity.pdbx_description
1 polymer ?
#
loop_
_entity_poly.entity_id
_entity_poly.type
_entity_poly.pdbx_seq_one_letter_code
_entity_poly.pdbx_strand_id
1 'polypeptide(L)'
;MKNLTRNNTIQMIPVHEVYIPNPRVRNKKQYREIAENVVQVGLKRPITVTTSKSGISGKNYDLVCGQGRLEIFIACGQKEIPAMVIDASEEEVMVMSLVENMARRQHNPMDLMKGIELLRNQGYGIGDISKKTGLAWPYVRDISNLIEKGEERLISAVESGVIPISLAALIADSPGEEQQALQDAYENKSLRGKRLLLAKKLIEERDMRGKSMRKGSASRRKTNVASAQDVIQAYQQNVNKKRILVRKSEMVNNNLIFITEALRQMYTDENFKNLLKAEGLTSFPKPIADMIKQKGSAHV
;
A
#
# COMPACT_ATOMS: atom_id res chain seq x y z
N MET A 1 -27.97 16.60 7.39
CA MET A 1 -28.42 15.51 6.49
C MET A 1 -29.89 15.78 6.20
N LYS A 2 -30.21 16.32 5.02
CA LYS A 2 -31.59 16.41 4.56
C LYS A 2 -32.08 14.98 4.33
N ASN A 3 -33.19 14.60 4.96
CA ASN A 3 -33.89 13.37 4.67
C ASN A 3 -34.27 13.40 3.18
N LEU A 4 -33.49 12.68 2.37
CA LEU A 4 -33.87 12.35 1.00
C LEU A 4 -35.12 11.47 1.11
N THR A 5 -36.29 12.05 0.89
CA THR A 5 -37.51 11.30 0.59
C THR A 5 -37.21 10.52 -0.70
N ARG A 6 -36.66 9.31 -0.52
CA ARG A 6 -36.41 8.38 -1.61
C ARG A 6 -37.77 7.90 -2.11
N ASN A 7 -38.27 8.46 -3.18
CA ASN A 7 -39.24 7.78 -4.02
C ASN A 7 -38.53 6.58 -4.64
N ASN A 8 -38.47 5.49 -3.88
CA ASN A 8 -37.83 4.23 -4.31
C ASN A 8 -38.73 3.43 -5.27
N THR A 9 -39.32 4.08 -6.25
CA THR A 9 -40.13 3.41 -7.27
C THR A 9 -39.21 2.75 -8.29
N ILE A 10 -39.33 1.43 -8.38
CA ILE A 10 -38.70 0.67 -9.45
C ILE A 10 -39.53 0.82 -10.72
N GLN A 11 -38.89 1.27 -11.79
CA GLN A 11 -39.50 1.46 -13.09
C GLN A 11 -38.74 0.67 -14.15
N MET A 12 -39.45 0.18 -15.17
CA MET A 12 -38.79 -0.33 -16.36
C MET A 12 -38.42 0.84 -17.26
N ILE A 13 -37.14 0.99 -17.57
CA ILE A 13 -36.63 2.07 -18.40
C ILE A 13 -35.96 1.52 -19.65
N PRO A 14 -36.04 2.24 -20.79
CA PRO A 14 -35.38 1.81 -22.04
C PRO A 14 -33.83 1.84 -21.84
N VAL A 15 -33.20 0.74 -22.20
CA VAL A 15 -31.75 0.57 -22.05
C VAL A 15 -30.96 1.61 -22.85
N HIS A 16 -31.48 1.99 -24.03
CA HIS A 16 -30.83 2.97 -24.91
C HIS A 16 -30.87 4.42 -24.38
N GLU A 17 -31.76 4.73 -23.43
CA GLU A 17 -31.88 6.05 -22.84
C GLU A 17 -30.93 6.27 -21.66
N VAL A 18 -30.21 5.22 -21.23
CA VAL A 18 -29.26 5.33 -20.11
C VAL A 18 -27.89 5.77 -20.61
N TYR A 19 -27.37 6.85 -20.02
CA TYR A 19 -26.01 7.31 -20.23
C TYR A 19 -25.11 6.83 -19.08
N ILE A 20 -23.86 6.50 -19.40
CA ILE A 20 -22.86 6.10 -18.41
C ILE A 20 -21.82 7.23 -18.29
N PRO A 21 -21.91 8.10 -17.27
CA PRO A 21 -21.02 9.26 -17.14
C PRO A 21 -19.56 8.86 -16.94
N ASN A 22 -19.30 7.75 -16.26
CA ASN A 22 -17.96 7.27 -15.97
C ASN A 22 -17.81 5.78 -16.33
N PRO A 23 -17.55 5.47 -17.62
CA PRO A 23 -17.42 4.10 -18.09
C PRO A 23 -16.15 3.43 -17.55
N ARG A 24 -16.27 2.17 -17.14
CA ARG A 24 -15.17 1.37 -16.58
C ARG A 24 -14.74 0.28 -17.51
N VAL A 25 -13.44 0.06 -17.60
CA VAL A 25 -12.87 -1.12 -18.25
C VAL A 25 -12.91 -2.28 -17.26
N ARG A 26 -13.53 -3.40 -17.65
CA ARG A 26 -13.68 -4.59 -16.80
C ARG A 26 -12.81 -5.74 -17.24
N ASN A 27 -12.46 -6.58 -16.25
CA ASN A 27 -11.85 -7.87 -16.52
C ASN A 27 -12.90 -8.81 -17.14
N LYS A 28 -12.58 -9.40 -18.30
CA LYS A 28 -13.45 -10.31 -19.06
C LYS A 28 -13.97 -11.49 -18.23
N LYS A 29 -13.20 -11.96 -17.25
CA LYS A 29 -13.59 -13.07 -16.38
C LYS A 29 -14.75 -12.70 -15.45
N GLN A 30 -14.67 -11.55 -14.79
CA GLN A 30 -15.75 -11.07 -13.91
C GLN A 30 -17.04 -10.73 -14.68
N TYR A 31 -16.90 -10.25 -15.91
CA TYR A 31 -18.05 -9.99 -16.77
C TYR A 31 -18.82 -11.29 -17.07
N ARG A 32 -18.12 -12.38 -17.39
CA ARG A 32 -18.72 -13.68 -17.71
C ARG A 32 -19.47 -14.27 -16.51
N GLU A 33 -18.89 -14.23 -15.32
CA GLU A 33 -19.53 -14.71 -14.08
C GLU A 33 -20.84 -13.96 -13.75
N ILE A 34 -20.87 -12.64 -13.96
CA ILE A 34 -22.08 -11.83 -13.75
C ILE A 34 -23.10 -12.14 -14.83
N ALA A 35 -22.69 -12.30 -16.09
CA ALA A 35 -23.57 -12.62 -17.20
C ALA A 35 -24.28 -13.95 -16.99
N GLU A 36 -23.57 -15.01 -16.63
CA GLU A 36 -24.12 -16.32 -16.31
C GLU A 36 -25.16 -16.25 -15.18
N ASN A 37 -24.86 -15.50 -14.10
CA ASN A 37 -25.81 -15.31 -13.01
C ASN A 37 -27.09 -14.55 -13.42
N VAL A 38 -26.93 -13.50 -14.22
CA VAL A 38 -28.09 -12.70 -14.67
C VAL A 38 -29.00 -13.50 -15.63
N VAL A 39 -28.42 -14.33 -16.51
CA VAL A 39 -29.16 -15.19 -17.44
C VAL A 39 -29.89 -16.29 -16.67
N GLN A 40 -29.30 -16.90 -15.65
CA GLN A 40 -29.91 -18.01 -14.91
C GLN A 40 -30.97 -17.58 -13.90
N VAL A 41 -30.73 -16.48 -13.17
CA VAL A 41 -31.53 -16.11 -11.99
C VAL A 41 -32.33 -14.81 -12.21
N GLY A 42 -32.05 -14.09 -13.29
CA GLY A 42 -32.60 -12.76 -13.55
C GLY A 42 -31.90 -11.66 -12.70
N LEU A 43 -32.41 -10.44 -12.81
CA LEU A 43 -31.87 -9.29 -12.12
C LEU A 43 -32.36 -9.23 -10.67
N LYS A 44 -31.56 -9.66 -9.72
CA LYS A 44 -31.92 -9.62 -8.28
C LYS A 44 -31.99 -8.20 -7.69
N ARG A 45 -31.32 -7.23 -8.28
CA ARG A 45 -31.29 -5.82 -7.83
C ARG A 45 -31.41 -4.92 -9.04
N PRO A 46 -32.30 -3.92 -9.06
CA PRO A 46 -32.39 -2.94 -10.12
C PRO A 46 -31.07 -2.14 -10.26
N ILE A 47 -30.88 -1.52 -11.41
CA ILE A 47 -29.84 -0.48 -11.54
C ILE A 47 -30.34 0.79 -10.86
N THR A 48 -29.41 1.70 -10.50
CA THR A 48 -29.79 3.02 -9.95
C THR A 48 -29.43 4.08 -10.98
N VAL A 49 -30.40 4.92 -11.31
CA VAL A 49 -30.25 6.01 -12.27
C VAL A 49 -30.82 7.31 -11.70
N THR A 50 -30.35 8.42 -12.23
CA THR A 50 -30.96 9.75 -12.00
C THR A 50 -31.45 10.32 -13.33
N THR A 51 -32.37 11.27 -13.27
CA THR A 51 -32.80 12.01 -14.47
C THR A 51 -31.61 12.74 -15.05
N SER A 52 -31.35 12.55 -16.34
CA SER A 52 -30.16 13.13 -16.99
C SER A 52 -30.25 14.65 -17.05
N LYS A 53 -29.15 15.29 -16.62
CA LYS A 53 -28.91 16.72 -16.79
C LYS A 53 -27.82 16.98 -17.85
N SER A 54 -27.28 15.91 -18.42
CA SER A 54 -26.13 15.97 -19.36
C SER A 54 -26.47 16.62 -20.72
N GLY A 55 -27.76 16.83 -21.02
CA GLY A 55 -28.21 17.41 -22.29
C GLY A 55 -27.91 16.57 -23.53
N ILE A 56 -27.48 15.31 -23.37
CA ILE A 56 -27.20 14.42 -24.49
C ILE A 56 -28.51 13.95 -25.09
N SER A 57 -28.70 14.26 -26.37
CA SER A 57 -29.93 13.88 -27.09
C SER A 57 -30.20 12.37 -27.02
N GLY A 58 -31.43 11.99 -26.66
CA GLY A 58 -31.84 10.59 -26.53
C GLY A 58 -31.36 9.88 -25.26
N LYS A 59 -30.78 10.59 -24.29
CA LYS A 59 -30.36 10.05 -22.98
C LYS A 59 -31.16 10.77 -21.89
N ASN A 60 -32.15 10.08 -21.34
CA ASN A 60 -33.01 10.65 -20.29
C ASN A 60 -32.54 10.32 -18.88
N TYR A 61 -31.60 9.37 -18.74
CA TYR A 61 -31.14 8.86 -17.46
C TYR A 61 -29.63 8.77 -17.40
N ASP A 62 -29.04 9.21 -16.31
CA ASP A 62 -27.62 9.05 -15.99
C ASP A 62 -27.44 7.89 -15.00
N LEU A 63 -26.57 6.94 -15.35
CA LEU A 63 -26.32 5.77 -14.52
C LEU A 63 -25.51 6.15 -13.27
N VAL A 64 -26.08 5.87 -12.10
CA VAL A 64 -25.41 6.03 -10.80
C VAL A 64 -24.67 4.74 -10.42
N CYS A 65 -25.40 3.60 -10.45
CA CYS A 65 -24.85 2.31 -10.06
C CYS A 65 -25.42 1.18 -10.94
N GLY A 66 -24.56 0.18 -11.23
CA GLY A 66 -25.00 -1.03 -11.90
C GLY A 66 -24.58 -1.19 -13.36
N GLN A 67 -23.49 -0.54 -13.80
CA GLN A 67 -22.98 -0.62 -15.17
C GLN A 67 -22.90 -2.06 -15.73
N GLY A 68 -22.39 -3.04 -14.95
CA GLY A 68 -22.29 -4.40 -15.44
C GLY A 68 -23.64 -5.09 -15.71
N ARG A 69 -24.66 -4.74 -14.94
CA ARG A 69 -26.01 -5.23 -15.16
C ARG A 69 -26.61 -4.62 -16.42
N LEU A 70 -26.39 -3.32 -16.62
CA LEU A 70 -26.81 -2.62 -17.85
C LEU A 70 -26.12 -3.21 -19.09
N GLU A 71 -24.81 -3.39 -19.06
CA GLU A 71 -24.03 -3.97 -20.17
C GLU A 71 -24.50 -5.38 -20.54
N ILE A 72 -24.82 -6.21 -19.53
CA ILE A 72 -25.32 -7.56 -19.76
C ILE A 72 -26.73 -7.52 -20.40
N PHE A 73 -27.61 -6.63 -19.94
CA PHE A 73 -28.93 -6.48 -20.53
C PHE A 73 -28.86 -6.02 -21.99
N ILE A 74 -27.93 -5.11 -22.30
CA ILE A 74 -27.64 -4.71 -23.69
C ILE A 74 -27.15 -5.91 -24.50
N ALA A 75 -26.19 -6.67 -23.98
CA ALA A 75 -25.62 -7.84 -24.64
C ALA A 75 -26.66 -8.97 -24.87
N CYS A 76 -27.64 -9.10 -23.96
CA CYS A 76 -28.76 -10.03 -24.09
C CYS A 76 -29.87 -9.50 -24.98
N GLY A 77 -29.76 -8.34 -25.62
CA GLY A 77 -30.74 -7.76 -26.50
C GLY A 77 -32.03 -7.30 -25.82
N GLN A 78 -32.00 -7.09 -24.50
CA GLN A 78 -33.14 -6.61 -23.74
C GLN A 78 -33.41 -5.13 -24.04
N LYS A 79 -34.67 -4.76 -24.25
CA LYS A 79 -35.07 -3.38 -24.59
C LYS A 79 -35.21 -2.50 -23.34
N GLU A 80 -35.59 -3.10 -22.22
CA GLU A 80 -35.85 -2.40 -20.96
C GLU A 80 -35.13 -3.06 -19.80
N ILE A 81 -34.82 -2.28 -18.76
CA ILE A 81 -34.17 -2.75 -17.55
C ILE A 81 -34.85 -2.18 -16.31
N PRO A 82 -35.06 -2.98 -15.25
CA PRO A 82 -35.59 -2.45 -13.99
C PRO A 82 -34.57 -1.51 -13.34
N ALA A 83 -35.00 -0.28 -13.11
CA ALA A 83 -34.17 0.79 -12.55
C ALA A 83 -34.89 1.48 -11.38
N MET A 84 -34.11 1.85 -10.39
CA MET A 84 -34.53 2.74 -9.32
C MET A 84 -34.13 4.17 -9.71
N VAL A 85 -35.13 5.00 -9.99
CA VAL A 85 -34.88 6.40 -10.32
C VAL A 85 -34.81 7.22 -9.03
N ILE A 86 -33.69 7.92 -8.86
CA ILE A 86 -33.44 8.81 -7.71
C ILE A 86 -33.28 10.24 -8.23
N ASP A 87 -33.70 11.20 -7.40
CA ASP A 87 -33.35 12.59 -7.64
C ASP A 87 -32.04 12.90 -6.93
N ALA A 88 -30.98 13.08 -7.70
CA ALA A 88 -29.64 13.34 -7.20
C ALA A 88 -28.95 14.37 -8.07
N SER A 89 -28.15 15.23 -7.43
CA SER A 89 -27.27 16.15 -8.16
C SER A 89 -26.13 15.37 -8.82
N GLU A 90 -25.50 15.93 -9.84
CA GLU A 90 -24.34 15.33 -10.52
C GLU A 90 -23.23 14.99 -9.50
N GLU A 91 -23.02 15.84 -8.51
CA GLU A 91 -22.07 15.62 -7.42
C GLU A 91 -22.44 14.41 -6.55
N GLU A 92 -23.73 14.29 -6.19
CA GLU A 92 -24.22 13.16 -5.40
C GLU A 92 -24.10 11.85 -6.18
N VAL A 93 -24.34 11.86 -7.48
CA VAL A 93 -24.13 10.73 -8.37
C VAL A 93 -22.68 10.27 -8.35
N MET A 94 -21.72 11.20 -8.45
CA MET A 94 -20.28 10.88 -8.38
C MET A 94 -19.89 10.29 -7.03
N VAL A 95 -20.34 10.89 -5.92
CA VAL A 95 -20.08 10.37 -4.58
C VAL A 95 -20.67 8.97 -4.42
N MET A 96 -21.92 8.74 -4.83
CA MET A 96 -22.57 7.43 -4.74
C MET A 96 -21.85 6.38 -5.57
N SER A 97 -21.42 6.73 -6.78
CA SER A 97 -20.66 5.85 -7.67
C SER A 97 -19.29 5.47 -7.03
N LEU A 98 -18.62 6.42 -6.39
CA LEU A 98 -17.36 6.18 -5.70
C LEU A 98 -17.56 5.30 -4.46
N VAL A 99 -18.58 5.57 -3.63
CA VAL A 99 -18.91 4.77 -2.44
C VAL A 99 -19.29 3.34 -2.82
N GLU A 100 -20.06 3.15 -3.88
CA GLU A 100 -20.42 1.81 -4.38
C GLU A 100 -19.17 1.03 -4.81
N ASN A 101 -18.23 1.69 -5.48
CA ASN A 101 -16.97 1.08 -5.87
C ASN A 101 -16.17 0.60 -4.67
N MET A 102 -16.12 1.40 -3.62
CA MET A 102 -15.39 1.09 -2.40
C MET A 102 -15.99 -0.08 -1.63
N ALA A 103 -17.32 -0.25 -1.67
CA ALA A 103 -18.00 -1.37 -1.03
C ALA A 103 -17.69 -2.73 -1.70
N ARG A 104 -17.02 -2.75 -2.83
CA ARG A 104 -16.58 -3.98 -3.50
C ARG A 104 -15.29 -4.52 -2.86
N ARG A 105 -15.20 -5.84 -2.79
CA ARG A 105 -14.02 -6.53 -2.20
C ARG A 105 -12.70 -6.32 -2.96
N GLN A 106 -12.76 -5.94 -4.23
CA GLN A 106 -11.60 -5.66 -5.07
C GLN A 106 -11.81 -4.31 -5.77
N HIS A 107 -11.14 -3.29 -5.27
CA HIS A 107 -11.14 -1.97 -5.92
C HIS A 107 -9.99 -1.90 -6.92
N ASN A 108 -10.25 -1.27 -8.06
CA ASN A 108 -9.15 -0.81 -8.88
C ASN A 108 -8.60 0.49 -8.27
N PRO A 109 -7.31 0.56 -7.91
CA PRO A 109 -6.71 1.78 -7.38
C PRO A 109 -6.95 3.01 -8.26
N MET A 110 -6.95 2.84 -9.57
CA MET A 110 -7.15 3.93 -10.54
C MET A 110 -8.57 4.49 -10.53
N ASP A 111 -9.59 3.64 -10.37
CA ASP A 111 -10.99 4.11 -10.28
C ASP A 111 -11.18 5.00 -9.05
N LEU A 112 -10.51 4.64 -7.95
CA LEU A 112 -10.54 5.40 -6.71
C LEU A 112 -9.80 6.73 -6.84
N MET A 113 -8.61 6.73 -7.46
CA MET A 113 -7.82 7.94 -7.71
C MET A 113 -8.61 8.90 -8.60
N LYS A 114 -9.17 8.44 -9.72
CA LYS A 114 -10.00 9.26 -10.61
C LYS A 114 -11.22 9.84 -9.91
N GLY A 115 -11.90 9.06 -9.07
CA GLY A 115 -13.05 9.54 -8.31
C GLY A 115 -12.68 10.66 -7.32
N ILE A 116 -11.57 10.52 -6.62
CA ILE A 116 -11.08 11.54 -5.69
C ILE A 116 -10.62 12.79 -6.46
N GLU A 117 -9.92 12.61 -7.57
CA GLU A 117 -9.48 13.69 -8.44
C GLU A 117 -10.67 14.53 -8.94
N LEU A 118 -11.73 13.89 -9.43
CA LEU A 118 -12.94 14.56 -9.88
C LEU A 118 -13.59 15.41 -8.76
N LEU A 119 -13.69 14.85 -7.54
CA LEU A 119 -14.22 15.59 -6.40
C LEU A 119 -13.32 16.77 -5.99
N ARG A 120 -12.01 16.61 -6.08
CA ARG A 120 -11.04 17.69 -5.84
C ARG A 120 -11.19 18.82 -6.87
N ASN A 121 -11.35 18.47 -8.15
CA ASN A 121 -11.54 19.43 -9.23
C ASN A 121 -12.86 20.19 -9.10
N GLN A 122 -13.87 19.62 -8.44
CA GLN A 122 -15.12 20.29 -8.05
C GLN A 122 -14.98 21.18 -6.80
N GLY A 123 -13.78 21.27 -6.21
CA GLY A 123 -13.49 22.15 -5.08
C GLY A 123 -13.70 21.51 -3.69
N TYR A 124 -13.99 20.22 -3.62
CA TYR A 124 -14.11 19.55 -2.32
C TYR A 124 -12.78 19.42 -1.59
N GLY A 125 -12.75 19.80 -0.31
CA GLY A 125 -11.61 19.57 0.56
C GLY A 125 -11.46 18.09 0.95
N ILE A 126 -10.25 17.69 1.37
CA ILE A 126 -9.96 16.31 1.82
C ILE A 126 -10.93 15.85 2.92
N GLY A 127 -11.26 16.75 3.87
CA GLY A 127 -12.21 16.47 4.95
C GLY A 127 -13.64 16.23 4.48
N ASP A 128 -14.08 16.96 3.47
CA ASP A 128 -15.43 16.82 2.90
C ASP A 128 -15.54 15.53 2.09
N ILE A 129 -14.50 15.21 1.30
CA ILE A 129 -14.42 13.94 0.56
C ILE A 129 -14.47 12.78 1.55
N SER A 130 -13.68 12.82 2.62
CA SER A 130 -13.68 11.78 3.67
C SER A 130 -15.07 11.59 4.29
N LYS A 131 -15.76 12.68 4.66
CA LYS A 131 -17.12 12.62 5.23
C LYS A 131 -18.17 12.11 4.26
N LYS A 132 -18.11 12.54 3.00
CA LYS A 132 -19.07 12.15 1.96
C LYS A 132 -18.88 10.70 1.50
N THR A 133 -17.63 10.24 1.37
CA THR A 133 -17.30 8.90 0.86
C THR A 133 -17.19 7.84 1.96
N GLY A 134 -17.01 8.26 3.22
CA GLY A 134 -16.73 7.33 4.34
C GLY A 134 -15.29 6.80 4.35
N LEU A 135 -14.41 7.29 3.46
CA LEU A 135 -12.99 6.98 3.47
C LEU A 135 -12.30 7.61 4.68
N ALA A 136 -11.31 6.90 5.25
CA ALA A 136 -10.47 7.48 6.27
C ALA A 136 -9.71 8.71 5.74
N TRP A 137 -9.72 9.81 6.49
CA TRP A 137 -9.08 11.06 6.10
C TRP A 137 -7.60 10.89 5.67
N PRO A 138 -6.75 10.10 6.37
CA PRO A 138 -5.39 9.87 5.94
C PRO A 138 -5.30 9.23 4.54
N TYR A 139 -6.23 8.34 4.23
CA TYR A 139 -6.25 7.63 2.95
C TYR A 139 -6.60 8.57 1.78
N VAL A 140 -7.60 9.47 1.98
CA VAL A 140 -7.95 10.51 0.99
C VAL A 140 -6.79 11.47 0.80
N ARG A 141 -6.11 11.88 1.87
CA ARG A 141 -4.91 12.71 1.81
C ARG A 141 -3.78 12.05 1.02
N ASP A 142 -3.51 10.79 1.30
CA ASP A 142 -2.45 10.04 0.64
C ASP A 142 -2.69 9.91 -0.86
N ILE A 143 -3.94 9.66 -1.26
CA ILE A 143 -4.32 9.64 -2.68
C ILE A 143 -4.20 11.03 -3.31
N SER A 144 -4.66 12.08 -2.62
CA SER A 144 -4.55 13.45 -3.12
C SER A 144 -3.09 13.85 -3.33
N ASN A 145 -2.21 13.53 -2.39
CA ASN A 145 -0.77 13.76 -2.52
C ASN A 145 -0.16 13.00 -3.71
N LEU A 146 -0.57 11.75 -3.91
CA LEU A 146 -0.07 10.95 -5.03
C LEU A 146 -0.50 11.54 -6.37
N ILE A 147 -1.73 12.06 -6.47
CA ILE A 147 -2.24 12.72 -7.70
C ILE A 147 -1.50 14.03 -7.94
N GLU A 148 -1.24 14.83 -6.89
CA GLU A 148 -0.63 16.16 -7.02
C GLU A 148 0.90 16.12 -7.25
N LYS A 149 1.60 15.15 -6.65
CA LYS A 149 3.06 15.13 -6.57
C LYS A 149 3.71 13.88 -7.15
N GLY A 150 2.92 12.83 -7.39
CA GLY A 150 3.44 11.57 -7.91
C GLY A 150 3.85 11.68 -9.37
N GLU A 151 5.05 11.18 -9.70
CA GLU A 151 5.46 11.05 -11.08
C GLU A 151 4.63 9.98 -11.80
N GLU A 152 4.47 10.12 -13.12
CA GLU A 152 3.69 9.21 -13.97
C GLU A 152 4.13 7.75 -13.82
N ARG A 153 5.42 7.51 -13.69
CA ARG A 153 5.99 6.17 -13.44
C ARG A 153 5.49 5.57 -12.12
N LEU A 154 5.38 6.38 -11.06
CA LEU A 154 4.92 5.94 -9.75
C LEU A 154 3.42 5.61 -9.78
N ILE A 155 2.63 6.41 -10.49
CA ILE A 155 1.20 6.17 -10.70
C ILE A 155 0.99 4.88 -11.49
N SER A 156 1.76 4.65 -12.56
CA SER A 156 1.73 3.41 -13.35
C SER A 156 2.11 2.17 -12.53
N ALA A 157 3.05 2.29 -11.59
CA ALA A 157 3.39 1.20 -10.66
C ALA A 157 2.27 0.87 -9.67
N VAL A 158 1.45 1.86 -9.29
CA VAL A 158 0.23 1.64 -8.50
C VAL A 158 -0.87 0.98 -9.33
N GLU A 159 -1.05 1.41 -10.58
CA GLU A 159 -2.02 0.84 -11.52
C GLU A 159 -1.75 -0.64 -11.78
N SER A 160 -0.49 -0.99 -11.99
CA SER A 160 -0.05 -2.39 -12.20
C SER A 160 -0.05 -3.24 -10.91
N GLY A 161 -0.35 -2.62 -9.75
CA GLY A 161 -0.38 -3.31 -8.44
C GLY A 161 1.00 -3.66 -7.89
N VAL A 162 2.09 -3.13 -8.46
CA VAL A 162 3.47 -3.34 -7.99
C VAL A 162 3.71 -2.63 -6.66
N ILE A 163 3.17 -1.41 -6.51
CA ILE A 163 3.33 -0.57 -5.33
C ILE A 163 1.95 -0.27 -4.72
N PRO A 164 1.74 -0.47 -3.42
CA PRO A 164 0.51 -0.05 -2.73
C PRO A 164 0.37 1.48 -2.71
N ILE A 165 -0.88 1.99 -2.81
CA ILE A 165 -1.19 3.44 -2.79
C ILE A 165 -0.52 4.17 -1.62
N SER A 166 -0.62 3.64 -0.40
CA SER A 166 -0.05 4.27 0.81
C SER A 166 1.46 4.43 0.73
N LEU A 167 2.15 3.49 0.09
CA LEU A 167 3.59 3.56 -0.11
C LEU A 167 3.95 4.52 -1.24
N ALA A 168 3.18 4.51 -2.34
CA ALA A 168 3.36 5.43 -3.45
C ALA A 168 3.15 6.89 -2.99
N ALA A 169 2.11 7.16 -2.20
CA ALA A 169 1.86 8.48 -1.61
C ALA A 169 3.03 8.95 -0.72
N LEU A 170 3.62 8.03 0.03
CA LEU A 170 4.80 8.33 0.84
C LEU A 170 6.03 8.66 -0.02
N ILE A 171 6.23 7.96 -1.14
CA ILE A 171 7.31 8.22 -2.09
C ILE A 171 7.07 9.55 -2.82
N ALA A 172 5.83 9.86 -3.18
CA ALA A 172 5.43 11.08 -3.88
C ALA A 172 5.74 12.39 -3.11
N ASP A 173 5.90 12.32 -1.79
CA ASP A 173 6.33 13.47 -0.98
C ASP A 173 7.80 13.86 -1.21
N SER A 174 8.60 13.01 -1.85
CA SER A 174 10.02 13.28 -2.15
C SER A 174 10.17 13.97 -3.52
N PRO A 175 11.28 14.70 -3.78
CA PRO A 175 11.60 15.20 -5.12
C PRO A 175 11.69 14.11 -6.18
N GLY A 176 11.50 14.44 -7.46
CA GLY A 176 11.37 13.46 -8.54
C GLY A 176 12.53 12.45 -8.65
N GLU A 177 13.79 12.93 -8.57
CA GLU A 177 14.97 12.04 -8.59
C GLU A 177 14.96 11.02 -7.42
N GLU A 178 14.47 11.45 -6.26
CA GLU A 178 14.36 10.60 -5.08
C GLU A 178 13.19 9.63 -5.19
N GLN A 179 12.06 10.07 -5.78
CA GLN A 179 10.93 9.20 -6.09
C GLN A 179 11.38 8.01 -6.92
N GLN A 180 12.15 8.26 -7.98
CA GLN A 180 12.68 7.21 -8.84
C GLN A 180 13.60 6.25 -8.10
N ALA A 181 14.54 6.77 -7.30
CA ALA A 181 15.48 5.95 -6.55
C ALA A 181 14.78 5.06 -5.48
N LEU A 182 13.77 5.61 -4.79
CA LEU A 182 12.98 4.88 -3.79
C LEU A 182 12.08 3.83 -4.45
N GLN A 183 11.49 4.14 -5.60
CA GLN A 183 10.70 3.22 -6.40
C GLN A 183 11.55 2.04 -6.88
N ASP A 184 12.71 2.29 -7.48
CA ASP A 184 13.65 1.26 -7.94
C ASP A 184 14.11 0.36 -6.79
N ALA A 185 14.40 0.94 -5.63
CA ALA A 185 14.77 0.19 -4.44
C ALA A 185 13.65 -0.74 -3.93
N TYR A 186 12.40 -0.34 -4.08
CA TYR A 186 11.24 -1.16 -3.72
C TYR A 186 10.99 -2.28 -4.75
N GLU A 187 10.98 -1.96 -6.04
CA GLU A 187 10.75 -2.91 -7.15
C GLU A 187 11.80 -4.01 -7.18
N ASN A 188 13.07 -3.64 -7.01
CA ASN A 188 14.20 -4.57 -6.91
C ASN A 188 14.24 -5.36 -5.59
N LYS A 189 13.21 -5.23 -4.74
CA LYS A 189 13.10 -5.90 -3.42
C LYS A 189 14.25 -5.59 -2.45
N SER A 190 15.05 -4.61 -2.74
CA SER A 190 16.22 -4.25 -1.94
C SER A 190 15.85 -3.53 -0.63
N LEU A 191 14.81 -2.69 -0.68
CA LEU A 191 14.23 -2.01 0.49
C LEU A 191 12.72 -2.18 0.52
N ARG A 192 12.16 -2.67 1.63
CA ARG A 192 10.72 -2.83 1.84
C ARG A 192 10.30 -2.44 3.25
N GLY A 193 9.04 -2.02 3.41
CA GLY A 193 8.43 -1.70 4.69
C GLY A 193 9.23 -0.65 5.48
N LYS A 194 9.51 -0.92 6.74
CA LYS A 194 10.22 0.00 7.64
C LYS A 194 11.60 0.46 7.12
N ARG A 195 12.28 -0.38 6.31
CA ARG A 195 13.60 -0.04 5.76
C ARG A 195 13.53 1.05 4.70
N LEU A 196 12.48 1.04 3.88
CA LEU A 196 12.23 2.08 2.88
C LEU A 196 11.92 3.42 3.56
N LEU A 197 11.10 3.39 4.63
CA LEU A 197 10.81 4.57 5.46
C LEU A 197 12.07 5.19 6.06
N LEU A 198 12.96 4.35 6.59
CA LEU A 198 14.24 4.81 7.16
C LEU A 198 15.17 5.38 6.07
N ALA A 199 15.20 4.77 4.88
CA ALA A 199 15.99 5.29 3.77
C ALA A 199 15.45 6.65 3.32
N LYS A 200 14.13 6.81 3.18
CA LYS A 200 13.50 8.10 2.88
C LYS A 200 13.89 9.16 3.91
N LYS A 201 13.75 8.85 5.21
CA LYS A 201 14.11 9.78 6.29
C LYS A 201 15.57 10.20 6.23
N LEU A 202 16.50 9.29 5.93
CA LEU A 202 17.92 9.60 5.79
C LEU A 202 18.20 10.53 4.60
N ILE A 203 17.46 10.36 3.49
CA ILE A 203 17.53 11.23 2.33
C ILE A 203 17.05 12.63 2.72
N GLU A 204 15.89 12.76 3.35
CA GLU A 204 15.31 14.03 3.81
C GLU A 204 16.24 14.77 4.81
N GLU A 205 16.76 14.08 5.82
CA GLU A 205 17.68 14.65 6.81
C GLU A 205 18.96 15.20 6.16
N ARG A 206 19.42 14.53 5.12
CA ARG A 206 20.59 14.93 4.37
C ARG A 206 20.34 16.19 3.56
N ASP A 207 19.19 16.26 2.87
CA ASP A 207 18.79 17.43 2.09
C ASP A 207 18.64 18.66 2.98
N MET A 208 18.08 18.48 4.17
CA MET A 208 18.01 19.57 5.18
C MET A 208 19.40 20.05 5.62
N ARG A 209 20.34 19.13 5.86
CA ARG A 209 21.73 19.48 6.24
C ARG A 209 22.46 20.14 5.07
N GLY A 210 22.28 19.67 3.83
CA GLY A 210 22.85 20.26 2.62
C GLY A 210 22.38 21.71 2.37
N LYS A 211 21.12 22.01 2.67
CA LYS A 211 20.55 23.36 2.58
C LYS A 211 21.08 24.29 3.69
N SER A 212 21.32 23.77 4.89
CA SER A 212 21.86 24.56 6.01
C SER A 212 23.33 24.97 5.80
N MET A 213 24.14 24.09 5.22
CA MET A 213 25.56 24.37 4.95
C MET A 213 25.77 25.38 3.81
N ARG A 214 24.83 25.57 2.90
CA ARG A 214 24.91 26.55 1.80
C ARG A 214 24.77 28.00 2.26
N LYS A 215 24.27 28.27 3.46
CA LYS A 215 24.12 29.64 4.00
C LYS A 215 25.37 30.22 4.64
N GLY A 216 26.47 29.48 4.79
CA GLY A 216 27.57 29.89 5.63
C GLY A 216 28.99 29.83 5.07
N SER A 217 29.27 29.47 3.82
CA SER A 217 30.68 29.47 3.35
C SER A 217 30.80 29.51 1.82
N ALA A 218 31.41 30.58 1.33
CA ALA A 218 31.88 30.75 -0.04
C ALA A 218 33.20 29.97 -0.28
N SER A 219 33.24 28.67 0.01
CA SER A 219 34.38 27.83 -0.33
C SER A 219 33.92 26.75 -1.33
N ARG A 220 34.39 26.92 -2.58
CA ARG A 220 34.23 25.97 -3.70
C ARG A 220 35.00 24.67 -3.42
N ARG A 221 34.49 23.81 -2.55
CA ARG A 221 34.75 22.37 -2.67
C ARG A 221 33.55 21.74 -3.33
N LYS A 222 33.73 21.21 -4.55
CA LYS A 222 32.82 20.24 -5.17
C LYS A 222 32.72 19.03 -4.24
N THR A 223 31.91 19.13 -3.19
CA THR A 223 31.42 17.95 -2.51
C THR A 223 30.44 17.31 -3.51
N ASN A 224 30.84 16.19 -4.10
CA ASN A 224 29.92 15.29 -4.79
C ASN A 224 28.73 15.11 -3.85
N VAL A 225 27.61 15.75 -4.20
CA VAL A 225 26.32 15.50 -3.54
C VAL A 225 26.02 14.07 -3.93
N ALA A 226 26.33 13.12 -3.00
CA ALA A 226 26.02 11.72 -3.27
C ALA A 226 24.52 11.61 -3.60
N SER A 227 24.22 10.98 -4.70
CA SER A 227 22.87 10.76 -5.21
C SER A 227 21.99 10.06 -4.15
N ALA A 228 20.67 10.18 -4.26
CA ALA A 228 19.72 9.41 -3.45
C ALA A 228 20.02 7.90 -3.54
N GLN A 229 20.46 7.44 -4.71
CA GLN A 229 20.92 6.06 -4.94
C GLN A 229 22.14 5.69 -4.08
N ASP A 230 23.14 6.59 -3.94
CA ASP A 230 24.32 6.35 -3.11
C ASP A 230 23.94 6.21 -1.62
N VAL A 231 22.95 7.00 -1.16
CA VAL A 231 22.44 6.90 0.22
C VAL A 231 21.74 5.57 0.44
N ILE A 232 20.90 5.15 -0.50
CA ILE A 232 20.20 3.87 -0.46
C ILE A 232 21.21 2.72 -0.44
N GLN A 233 22.23 2.78 -1.29
CA GLN A 233 23.27 1.75 -1.37
C GLN A 233 24.13 1.70 -0.08
N ALA A 234 24.51 2.85 0.47
CA ALA A 234 25.23 2.91 1.74
C ALA A 234 24.39 2.36 2.90
N TYR A 235 23.08 2.66 2.93
CA TYR A 235 22.17 2.10 3.92
C TYR A 235 22.07 0.58 3.80
N GLN A 236 21.94 0.05 2.59
CA GLN A 236 21.89 -1.40 2.33
C GLN A 236 23.18 -2.10 2.80
N GLN A 237 24.34 -1.53 2.48
CA GLN A 237 25.63 -2.07 2.93
C GLN A 237 25.73 -2.11 4.45
N ASN A 238 25.28 -1.06 5.15
CA ASN A 238 25.27 -1.02 6.62
C ASN A 238 24.32 -2.05 7.22
N VAL A 239 23.11 -2.22 6.64
CA VAL A 239 22.15 -3.26 7.07
C VAL A 239 22.73 -4.66 6.89
N ASN A 240 23.37 -4.93 5.75
CA ASN A 240 24.01 -6.21 5.48
C ASN A 240 25.19 -6.49 6.42
N LYS A 241 26.05 -5.49 6.68
CA LYS A 241 27.13 -5.63 7.66
C LYS A 241 26.60 -5.96 9.06
N LYS A 242 25.56 -5.24 9.53
CA LYS A 242 24.92 -5.54 10.82
C LYS A 242 24.35 -6.96 10.86
N ARG A 243 23.68 -7.40 9.79
CA ARG A 243 23.12 -8.75 9.70
C ARG A 243 24.19 -9.83 9.78
N ILE A 244 25.33 -9.63 9.09
CA ILE A 244 26.46 -10.57 9.16
C ILE A 244 27.04 -10.62 10.57
N LEU A 245 27.21 -9.45 11.24
CA LEU A 245 27.70 -9.38 12.61
C LEU A 245 26.76 -10.09 13.60
N VAL A 246 25.46 -9.90 13.48
CA VAL A 246 24.46 -10.59 14.33
C VAL A 246 24.55 -12.11 14.14
N ARG A 247 24.55 -12.59 12.90
CA ARG A 247 24.68 -14.04 12.62
C ARG A 247 25.98 -14.62 13.17
N LYS A 248 27.08 -13.86 13.01
CA LYS A 248 28.38 -14.29 13.57
C LYS A 248 28.33 -14.36 15.09
N SER A 249 27.71 -13.37 15.74
CA SER A 249 27.53 -13.36 17.19
C SER A 249 26.67 -14.54 17.67
N GLU A 250 25.55 -14.82 17.00
CA GLU A 250 24.70 -15.96 17.31
C GLU A 250 25.43 -17.31 17.16
N MET A 251 26.21 -17.45 16.08
CA MET A 251 27.01 -18.67 15.84
C MET A 251 28.07 -18.86 16.94
N VAL A 252 28.79 -17.78 17.32
CA VAL A 252 29.79 -17.82 18.38
C VAL A 252 29.13 -18.16 19.72
N ASN A 253 27.97 -17.56 20.01
CA ASN A 253 27.23 -17.84 21.25
C ASN A 253 26.77 -19.29 21.32
N ASN A 254 26.23 -19.83 20.22
CA ASN A 254 25.78 -21.24 20.17
C ASN A 254 26.97 -22.21 20.35
N ASN A 255 28.11 -21.91 19.72
CA ASN A 255 29.34 -22.71 19.91
C ASN A 255 29.83 -22.62 21.36
N LEU A 256 29.77 -21.45 21.97
CA LEU A 256 30.16 -21.27 23.37
C LEU A 256 29.28 -22.07 24.31
N ILE A 257 27.94 -22.04 24.11
CA ILE A 257 26.99 -22.83 24.88
C ILE A 257 27.30 -24.34 24.73
N PHE A 258 27.51 -24.80 23.50
CA PHE A 258 27.85 -26.20 23.22
C PHE A 258 29.14 -26.62 23.94
N ILE A 259 30.23 -25.86 23.80
CA ILE A 259 31.50 -26.14 24.44
C ILE A 259 31.37 -26.14 25.97
N THR A 260 30.63 -25.18 26.52
CA THR A 260 30.41 -25.08 27.98
C THR A 260 29.66 -26.30 28.52
N GLU A 261 28.63 -26.76 27.77
CA GLU A 261 27.87 -27.94 28.18
C GLU A 261 28.68 -29.21 28.06
N ALA A 262 29.46 -29.37 26.99
CA ALA A 262 30.37 -30.48 26.84
C ALA A 262 31.44 -30.52 27.98
N LEU A 263 32.06 -29.35 28.26
CA LEU A 263 33.00 -29.24 29.35
C LEU A 263 32.36 -29.55 30.72
N ARG A 264 31.09 -29.15 30.94
CA ARG A 264 30.34 -29.44 32.18
C ARG A 264 30.15 -30.94 32.35
N GLN A 265 29.75 -31.68 31.28
CA GLN A 265 29.58 -33.11 31.29
C GLN A 265 30.93 -33.82 31.55
N MET A 266 31.99 -33.42 30.82
CA MET A 266 33.31 -34.02 31.01
C MET A 266 33.90 -33.74 32.41
N TYR A 267 33.57 -32.59 33.02
CA TYR A 267 34.04 -32.22 34.35
C TYR A 267 33.39 -33.02 35.49
N THR A 268 32.35 -33.84 35.21
CA THR A 268 31.79 -34.81 36.14
C THR A 268 32.67 -36.05 36.28
N ASP A 269 33.50 -36.35 35.26
CA ASP A 269 34.40 -37.51 35.23
C ASP A 269 35.71 -37.20 35.99
N GLU A 270 36.08 -38.05 36.95
CA GLU A 270 37.32 -37.92 37.73
C GLU A 270 38.59 -38.14 36.88
N ASN A 271 38.55 -39.01 35.90
CA ASN A 271 39.66 -39.26 35.00
C ASN A 271 39.98 -37.99 34.17
N PHE A 272 38.98 -37.28 33.73
CA PHE A 272 39.14 -36.02 33.01
C PHE A 272 39.74 -34.92 33.91
N LYS A 273 39.32 -34.85 35.19
CA LYS A 273 39.92 -33.90 36.15
C LYS A 273 41.37 -34.22 36.41
N ASN A 274 41.75 -35.50 36.54
CA ASN A 274 43.13 -35.91 36.77
C ASN A 274 43.99 -35.64 35.52
N LEU A 275 43.47 -35.84 34.33
CA LEU A 275 44.14 -35.49 33.09
C LEU A 275 44.43 -33.97 33.01
N LEU A 276 43.44 -33.14 33.31
CA LEU A 276 43.62 -31.67 33.30
C LEU A 276 44.67 -31.21 34.30
N LYS A 277 44.72 -31.86 35.51
CA LYS A 277 45.77 -31.56 36.50
C LYS A 277 47.16 -31.99 36.01
N ALA A 278 47.29 -33.15 35.36
CA ALA A 278 48.52 -33.64 34.78
C ALA A 278 49.07 -32.71 33.68
N GLU A 279 48.20 -32.14 32.88
CA GLU A 279 48.52 -31.19 31.81
C GLU A 279 48.68 -29.71 32.30
N GLY A 280 48.60 -29.48 33.62
CA GLY A 280 48.75 -28.16 34.22
C GLY A 280 47.57 -27.20 33.95
N LEU A 281 46.44 -27.69 33.40
CA LEU A 281 45.23 -26.91 33.10
C LEU A 281 44.30 -26.90 34.35
N THR A 282 44.73 -26.25 35.41
CA THR A 282 43.97 -26.25 36.68
C THR A 282 42.86 -25.22 36.75
N SER A 283 42.79 -24.27 35.81
CA SER A 283 41.78 -23.22 35.82
C SER A 283 41.26 -22.93 34.40
N PHE A 284 39.94 -22.71 34.31
CA PHE A 284 39.32 -22.19 33.08
C PHE A 284 39.36 -20.66 33.02
N PRO A 285 39.35 -20.07 31.83
CA PRO A 285 39.12 -18.64 31.69
C PRO A 285 37.83 -18.23 32.41
N LYS A 286 37.87 -17.11 33.12
CA LYS A 286 36.80 -16.63 34.00
C LYS A 286 35.40 -16.69 33.35
N PRO A 287 35.16 -16.26 32.07
CA PRO A 287 33.85 -16.36 31.44
C PRO A 287 33.34 -17.80 31.33
N ILE A 288 34.20 -18.75 31.01
CA ILE A 288 33.82 -20.18 30.88
C ILE A 288 33.58 -20.79 32.26
N ALA A 289 34.39 -20.47 33.24
CA ALA A 289 34.23 -20.95 34.62
C ALA A 289 32.92 -20.46 35.24
N ASP A 290 32.52 -19.22 35.00
CA ASP A 290 31.25 -18.66 35.47
C ASP A 290 30.05 -19.34 34.79
N MET A 291 30.13 -19.64 33.50
CA MET A 291 29.08 -20.34 32.76
C MET A 291 28.95 -21.81 33.19
N ILE A 292 30.05 -22.47 33.52
CA ILE A 292 30.01 -23.87 34.04
C ILE A 292 29.33 -23.91 35.41
N LYS A 293 29.56 -22.89 36.26
CA LYS A 293 29.01 -22.78 37.64
C LYS A 293 27.54 -22.37 37.68
N GLN A 294 27.10 -21.59 36.73
CA GLN A 294 25.68 -21.19 36.67
C GLN A 294 24.80 -22.43 36.44
N LYS A 295 24.01 -22.82 37.46
CA LYS A 295 22.96 -23.83 37.34
C LYS A 295 22.04 -23.41 36.19
N GLY A 296 21.83 -24.34 35.27
CA GLY A 296 20.99 -24.08 34.10
C GLY A 296 19.64 -23.50 34.47
N SER A 297 19.48 -22.20 34.20
CA SER A 297 18.16 -21.66 33.94
C SER A 297 17.78 -22.16 32.56
N ALA A 298 16.98 -23.21 32.54
CA ALA A 298 16.31 -23.65 31.33
C ALA A 298 15.52 -22.47 30.76
N HIS A 299 15.87 -22.01 29.58
CA HIS A 299 14.97 -21.25 28.74
C HIS A 299 14.03 -22.25 28.07
N VAL A 300 12.79 -22.26 28.56
CA VAL A 300 11.63 -22.76 27.84
C VAL A 300 11.29 -21.76 26.75
#